data_6e1a24d086a8706a2ad32d0434953d45
#
_entry.id   6e1a24d086a8706a2ad32d0434953d45
#
_cell.length_a   1.000
_cell.length_b   1.000
_cell.length_c   1.000
_cell.angle_alpha   90.00
_cell.angle_beta   90.00
_cell.angle_gamma   90.00
#
_symmetry.space_group_name_H-M   'P 1'
#
loop_
_entity.id
_entity.type
_entity.pdbx_description
1 polymer ?
#
loop_
_entity_poly.entity_id
_entity_poly.type
_entity_poly.pdbx_seq_one_letter_code
_entity_poly.pdbx_strand_id
1 'polypeptide(L)'
;LCRKIKLLIIKHIYMNTKAKFIIMGSMITLLSCGQNATKLSVKEYPETRKDTTVVDEYFGTKVADPYRWLENDTTAETAQWVDAQRAVTEDYLSQIPFRETLKQRMTELVNYERFSLPSKRFGRYIFSKNDGLQNQNVIYIQNSLDEEPSVLLDPNTLSDDGTVALSGTFQSNDGKYLAYSIQRSGSDWVEIYVMDIATRELLPDHIQWAKFTGASWYKDGFFYGAYDRPEEGKEFSNVNENHKIYYHKLGTPQEEDVLFYENPEQPRYFHTVSLTD
;
A
#
# COMPACT_ATOMS: atom_id res chain seq x y z
N LEU A 1 -70.73 29.03 -17.65
CA LEU A 1 -69.45 28.26 -17.68
C LEU A 1 -68.69 28.48 -18.98
N CYS A 2 -69.35 28.45 -20.16
CA CYS A 2 -68.71 28.56 -21.47
C CYS A 2 -68.06 29.92 -21.75
N ARG A 3 -68.59 31.05 -21.19
CA ARG A 3 -67.98 32.37 -21.33
C ARG A 3 -66.70 32.59 -20.53
N LYS A 4 -66.55 31.96 -19.36
CA LYS A 4 -65.30 32.01 -18.55
C LYS A 4 -64.15 31.23 -19.17
N ILE A 5 -64.47 30.13 -19.83
CA ILE A 5 -63.46 29.28 -20.50
C ILE A 5 -62.91 29.97 -21.77
N LYS A 6 -63.75 30.67 -22.54
CA LYS A 6 -63.32 31.49 -23.71
C LYS A 6 -62.41 32.63 -23.30
N LEU A 7 -62.64 33.27 -22.15
CA LEU A 7 -61.77 34.35 -21.66
C LEU A 7 -60.42 33.89 -21.18
N LEU A 8 -60.33 32.67 -20.62
CA LEU A 8 -59.06 32.05 -20.24
C LEU A 8 -58.23 31.67 -21.45
N ILE A 9 -58.84 31.15 -22.51
CA ILE A 9 -58.17 30.75 -23.75
C ILE A 9 -57.65 31.98 -24.49
N ILE A 10 -58.40 33.06 -24.54
CA ILE A 10 -57.98 34.35 -25.21
C ILE A 10 -56.85 35.03 -24.42
N LYS A 11 -56.82 34.95 -23.08
CA LYS A 11 -55.69 35.43 -22.28
C LYS A 11 -54.39 34.62 -22.50
N HIS A 12 -54.54 33.37 -22.87
CA HIS A 12 -53.36 32.51 -23.13
C HIS A 12 -52.70 32.78 -24.49
N ILE A 13 -53.47 33.31 -25.46
CA ILE A 13 -52.96 33.63 -26.80
C ILE A 13 -52.21 34.97 -26.85
N TYR A 14 -52.42 35.88 -25.90
CA TYR A 14 -51.80 37.20 -25.84
C TYR A 14 -50.58 37.28 -24.89
N MET A 15 -50.08 36.16 -24.38
CA MET A 15 -48.83 36.16 -23.64
C MET A 15 -47.65 36.45 -24.56
N ASN A 16 -46.93 37.51 -24.27
CA ASN A 16 -45.74 37.94 -24.96
C ASN A 16 -44.74 36.78 -25.13
N THR A 17 -44.15 36.66 -26.31
CA THR A 17 -43.21 35.56 -26.67
C THR A 17 -42.13 35.34 -25.61
N LYS A 18 -41.65 36.41 -24.96
CA LYS A 18 -40.71 36.37 -23.85
C LYS A 18 -41.23 35.60 -22.61
N ALA A 19 -42.53 35.76 -22.28
CA ALA A 19 -43.16 35.03 -21.16
C ALA A 19 -43.33 33.53 -21.45
N LYS A 20 -43.55 33.15 -22.71
CA LYS A 20 -43.61 31.75 -23.13
C LYS A 20 -42.25 31.05 -23.02
N PHE A 21 -41.17 31.77 -23.36
CA PHE A 21 -39.81 31.27 -23.19
C PHE A 21 -39.39 31.12 -21.70
N ILE A 22 -39.83 32.05 -20.84
CA ILE A 22 -39.56 31.98 -19.40
C ILE A 22 -40.30 30.78 -18.75
N ILE A 23 -41.57 30.54 -19.12
CA ILE A 23 -42.34 29.40 -18.60
C ILE A 23 -41.80 28.06 -19.13
N MET A 24 -41.39 28.03 -20.41
CA MET A 24 -40.76 26.83 -20.99
C MET A 24 -39.36 26.55 -20.40
N GLY A 25 -38.57 27.59 -20.13
CA GLY A 25 -37.29 27.51 -19.43
C GLY A 25 -37.44 27.04 -17.98
N SER A 26 -38.43 27.58 -17.23
CA SER A 26 -38.72 27.11 -15.86
C SER A 26 -39.27 25.68 -15.82
N MET A 27 -39.99 25.24 -16.84
CA MET A 27 -40.48 23.85 -16.88
C MET A 27 -39.37 22.83 -17.21
N ILE A 28 -38.38 23.26 -18.02
CA ILE A 28 -37.19 22.41 -18.32
C ILE A 28 -36.28 22.33 -17.10
N THR A 29 -36.15 23.37 -16.28
CA THR A 29 -35.35 23.31 -15.04
C THR A 29 -36.01 22.47 -13.95
N LEU A 30 -37.33 22.35 -13.93
CA LEU A 30 -38.04 21.46 -12.97
C LEU A 30 -37.99 20.00 -13.37
N LEU A 31 -37.72 19.65 -14.63
CA LEU A 31 -37.49 18.27 -15.08
C LEU A 31 -36.07 17.75 -14.84
N SER A 32 -35.13 18.68 -14.52
CA SER A 32 -33.72 18.31 -14.29
C SER A 32 -33.40 17.82 -12.87
N CYS A 33 -34.33 17.82 -11.94
CA CYS A 33 -34.12 17.38 -10.54
C CYS A 33 -34.76 16.05 -10.20
N GLY A 34 -34.93 15.16 -11.17
CA GLY A 34 -35.56 13.85 -10.98
C GLY A 34 -34.67 12.67 -11.30
N GLN A 35 -33.32 12.78 -11.16
CA GLN A 35 -32.55 11.56 -11.03
C GLN A 35 -32.85 11.00 -9.65
N ASN A 36 -33.68 9.95 -9.60
CA ASN A 36 -33.79 9.12 -8.41
C ASN A 36 -32.38 8.63 -8.08
N ALA A 37 -31.69 9.33 -7.16
CA ALA A 37 -30.46 8.85 -6.64
C ALA A 37 -30.76 7.46 -6.04
N THR A 38 -30.23 6.40 -6.65
CA THR A 38 -30.36 5.06 -6.13
C THR A 38 -29.84 5.10 -4.70
N LYS A 39 -30.74 4.92 -3.72
CA LYS A 39 -30.34 4.91 -2.32
C LYS A 39 -29.60 3.61 -2.07
N LEU A 40 -28.28 3.72 -1.92
CA LEU A 40 -27.45 2.58 -1.53
C LEU A 40 -27.87 2.12 -0.14
N SER A 41 -27.94 0.81 0.07
CA SER A 41 -28.31 0.22 1.36
C SER A 41 -27.23 -0.75 1.83
N VAL A 42 -26.88 -0.65 3.10
CA VAL A 42 -26.06 -1.67 3.76
C VAL A 42 -27.02 -2.75 4.26
N LYS A 43 -26.74 -4.01 3.93
CA LYS A 43 -27.37 -5.14 4.58
C LYS A 43 -26.93 -5.21 6.04
N GLU A 44 -27.49 -6.12 6.79
CA GLU A 44 -27.10 -6.35 8.18
C GLU A 44 -25.58 -6.64 8.28
N TYR A 45 -24.91 -6.00 9.25
CA TYR A 45 -23.51 -6.32 9.56
C TYR A 45 -23.43 -7.68 10.25
N PRO A 46 -22.39 -8.49 9.97
CA PRO A 46 -22.16 -9.73 10.70
C PRO A 46 -21.99 -9.46 12.19
N GLU A 47 -22.55 -10.35 13.01
CA GLU A 47 -22.39 -10.28 14.45
C GLU A 47 -20.90 -10.46 14.80
N THR A 48 -20.40 -9.59 15.69
CA THR A 48 -19.01 -9.66 16.19
C THR A 48 -19.03 -10.19 17.61
N ARG A 49 -18.33 -11.31 17.86
CA ARG A 49 -18.20 -11.91 19.18
C ARG A 49 -17.58 -10.91 20.17
N LYS A 50 -18.17 -10.82 21.34
CA LYS A 50 -17.66 -10.02 22.46
C LYS A 50 -17.10 -10.91 23.55
N ASP A 51 -15.82 -10.77 23.87
CA ASP A 51 -15.21 -11.40 25.02
C ASP A 51 -15.24 -10.40 26.20
N THR A 52 -16.13 -10.62 27.14
CA THR A 52 -16.30 -9.74 28.30
C THR A 52 -15.32 -10.02 29.43
N THR A 53 -14.44 -11.00 29.27
CA THR A 53 -13.44 -11.37 30.31
C THR A 53 -12.15 -10.56 30.19
N VAL A 54 -11.88 -9.96 29.02
CA VAL A 54 -10.67 -9.18 28.76
C VAL A 54 -10.85 -7.76 29.32
N VAL A 55 -10.05 -7.41 30.30
CA VAL A 55 -10.07 -6.11 30.97
C VAL A 55 -8.63 -5.71 31.30
N ASP A 56 -8.21 -4.55 30.81
CA ASP A 56 -6.94 -3.93 31.18
C ASP A 56 -7.14 -2.92 32.33
N GLU A 57 -6.05 -2.59 33.02
CA GLU A 57 -6.05 -1.54 34.03
C GLU A 57 -5.00 -0.47 33.68
N TYR A 58 -5.47 0.76 33.48
CA TYR A 58 -4.62 1.92 33.20
C TYR A 58 -4.77 2.94 34.32
N PHE A 59 -3.71 3.22 35.07
CA PHE A 59 -3.68 4.21 36.15
C PHE A 59 -4.84 4.02 37.19
N GLY A 60 -5.13 2.74 37.52
CA GLY A 60 -6.21 2.39 38.46
C GLY A 60 -7.62 2.36 37.83
N THR A 61 -7.75 2.60 36.53
CA THR A 61 -9.03 2.54 35.83
C THR A 61 -9.11 1.27 35.00
N LYS A 62 -10.15 0.48 35.18
CA LYS A 62 -10.43 -0.74 34.40
C LYS A 62 -11.08 -0.38 33.10
N VAL A 63 -10.50 -0.88 31.99
CA VAL A 63 -10.97 -0.69 30.62
C VAL A 63 -11.21 -2.05 30.00
N ALA A 64 -12.47 -2.34 29.64
CA ALA A 64 -12.81 -3.58 28.95
C ALA A 64 -12.41 -3.52 27.49
N ASP A 65 -11.83 -4.62 26.99
CA ASP A 65 -11.49 -4.79 25.58
C ASP A 65 -12.10 -6.08 25.02
N PRO A 66 -13.40 -6.06 24.69
CA PRO A 66 -14.12 -7.25 24.29
C PRO A 66 -13.73 -7.76 22.89
N TYR A 67 -12.91 -7.03 22.17
CA TYR A 67 -12.50 -7.36 20.80
C TYR A 67 -11.00 -7.65 20.68
N ARG A 68 -10.27 -7.81 21.76
CA ARG A 68 -8.84 -8.13 21.80
C ARG A 68 -8.45 -9.32 20.90
N TRP A 69 -9.36 -10.27 20.74
CA TRP A 69 -9.14 -11.44 19.87
C TRP A 69 -8.91 -11.08 18.39
N LEU A 70 -9.39 -9.90 17.94
CA LEU A 70 -9.13 -9.40 16.57
C LEU A 70 -7.68 -8.93 16.35
N GLU A 71 -6.90 -8.71 17.39
CA GLU A 71 -5.48 -8.35 17.29
C GLU A 71 -4.63 -9.51 16.76
N ASN A 72 -5.10 -10.75 16.92
CA ASN A 72 -4.43 -11.90 16.35
C ASN A 72 -4.97 -12.17 14.95
N ASP A 73 -4.29 -11.62 13.94
CA ASP A 73 -4.64 -11.72 12.53
C ASP A 73 -4.33 -13.09 11.90
N THR A 74 -3.59 -13.96 12.59
CA THR A 74 -3.23 -15.30 12.12
C THR A 74 -4.28 -16.36 12.40
N THR A 75 -5.31 -16.05 13.23
CA THR A 75 -6.35 -17.01 13.58
C THR A 75 -7.40 -17.17 12.49
N ALA A 76 -7.93 -18.39 12.35
CA ALA A 76 -9.04 -18.66 11.45
C ALA A 76 -10.32 -17.87 11.81
N GLU A 77 -10.54 -17.58 13.11
CA GLU A 77 -11.68 -16.79 13.58
C GLU A 77 -11.61 -15.34 13.06
N THR A 78 -10.43 -14.72 13.19
CA THR A 78 -10.20 -13.34 12.67
C THR A 78 -10.32 -13.31 11.16
N ALA A 79 -9.76 -14.29 10.45
CA ALA A 79 -9.88 -14.37 9.00
C ALA A 79 -11.35 -14.48 8.55
N GLN A 80 -12.14 -15.32 9.19
CA GLN A 80 -13.59 -15.47 8.90
C GLN A 80 -14.36 -14.17 9.17
N TRP A 81 -14.04 -13.47 10.25
CA TRP A 81 -14.65 -12.18 10.55
C TRP A 81 -14.31 -11.13 9.48
N VAL A 82 -13.05 -11.04 9.05
CA VAL A 82 -12.60 -10.15 7.98
C VAL A 82 -13.34 -10.47 6.68
N ASP A 83 -13.44 -11.74 6.29
CA ASP A 83 -14.14 -12.14 5.08
C ASP A 83 -15.65 -11.79 5.13
N ALA A 84 -16.30 -11.97 6.28
CA ALA A 84 -17.70 -11.59 6.45
C ALA A 84 -17.91 -10.07 6.35
N GLN A 85 -17.02 -9.25 6.93
CA GLN A 85 -17.06 -7.78 6.81
C GLN A 85 -16.77 -7.32 5.36
N ARG A 86 -15.82 -7.97 4.69
CA ARG A 86 -15.50 -7.70 3.28
C ARG A 86 -16.71 -7.94 2.38
N ALA A 87 -17.45 -9.05 2.60
CA ALA A 87 -18.65 -9.36 1.83
C ALA A 87 -19.73 -8.27 1.93
N VAL A 88 -19.91 -7.63 3.11
CA VAL A 88 -20.82 -6.48 3.28
C VAL A 88 -20.35 -5.29 2.46
N THR A 89 -19.04 -4.99 2.50
CA THR A 89 -18.44 -3.89 1.74
C THR A 89 -18.61 -4.11 0.23
N GLU A 90 -18.32 -5.30 -0.27
CA GLU A 90 -18.45 -5.64 -1.68
C GLU A 90 -19.89 -5.56 -2.16
N ASP A 91 -20.85 -6.07 -1.37
CA ASP A 91 -22.28 -5.95 -1.67
C ASP A 91 -22.71 -4.48 -1.77
N TYR A 92 -22.30 -3.63 -0.83
CA TYR A 92 -22.59 -2.21 -0.86
C TYR A 92 -21.99 -1.53 -2.10
N LEU A 93 -20.69 -1.77 -2.38
CA LEU A 93 -20.00 -1.16 -3.51
C LEU A 93 -20.55 -1.64 -4.87
N SER A 94 -21.05 -2.88 -4.95
CA SER A 94 -21.65 -3.44 -6.16
C SER A 94 -22.93 -2.72 -6.58
N GLN A 95 -23.61 -2.05 -5.64
CA GLN A 95 -24.84 -1.30 -5.90
C GLN A 95 -24.55 0.05 -6.61
N ILE A 96 -23.30 0.48 -6.71
CA ILE A 96 -22.93 1.74 -7.36
C ILE A 96 -22.99 1.57 -8.88
N PRO A 97 -23.96 2.21 -9.58
CA PRO A 97 -24.22 1.91 -11.00
C PRO A 97 -23.08 2.31 -11.95
N PHE A 98 -22.25 3.25 -11.56
CA PHE A 98 -21.12 3.75 -12.38
C PHE A 98 -19.76 3.18 -11.95
N ARG A 99 -19.72 2.24 -11.01
CA ARG A 99 -18.48 1.69 -10.46
C ARG A 99 -17.57 1.09 -11.53
N GLU A 100 -18.13 0.26 -12.40
CA GLU A 100 -17.36 -0.39 -13.47
C GLU A 100 -16.91 0.61 -14.55
N THR A 101 -17.74 1.59 -14.88
CA THR A 101 -17.36 2.67 -15.82
C THR A 101 -16.21 3.50 -15.25
N LEU A 102 -16.26 3.82 -13.97
CA LEU A 102 -15.18 4.54 -13.28
C LEU A 102 -13.89 3.71 -13.24
N LYS A 103 -13.99 2.43 -12.88
CA LYS A 103 -12.86 1.49 -12.86
C LYS A 103 -12.20 1.40 -14.23
N GLN A 104 -13.00 1.21 -15.29
CA GLN A 104 -12.47 1.18 -16.66
C GLN A 104 -11.75 2.48 -17.00
N ARG A 105 -12.37 3.64 -16.71
CA ARG A 105 -11.73 4.94 -16.98
C ARG A 105 -10.44 5.15 -16.21
N MET A 106 -10.38 4.75 -14.96
CA MET A 106 -9.15 4.81 -14.16
C MET A 106 -8.08 3.89 -14.74
N THR A 107 -8.46 2.67 -15.13
CA THR A 107 -7.53 1.72 -15.77
C THR A 107 -6.94 2.31 -17.06
N GLU A 108 -7.77 2.89 -17.94
CA GLU A 108 -7.30 3.55 -19.16
C GLU A 108 -6.31 4.70 -18.87
N LEU A 109 -6.60 5.49 -17.81
CA LEU A 109 -5.78 6.64 -17.44
C LEU A 109 -4.43 6.26 -16.85
N VAL A 110 -4.31 5.11 -16.17
CA VAL A 110 -3.06 4.66 -15.54
C VAL A 110 -2.27 3.69 -16.41
N ASN A 111 -2.88 3.17 -17.49
CA ASN A 111 -2.26 2.21 -18.40
C ASN A 111 -1.34 2.92 -19.42
N TYR A 112 -0.19 3.39 -18.95
CA TYR A 112 0.88 3.93 -19.77
C TYR A 112 2.25 3.61 -19.15
N GLU A 113 3.26 3.49 -19.99
CA GLU A 113 4.62 3.24 -19.52
C GLU A 113 5.14 4.38 -18.64
N ARG A 114 5.72 4.02 -17.51
CA ARG A 114 6.33 4.94 -16.55
C ARG A 114 7.75 4.51 -16.24
N PHE A 115 8.65 5.49 -16.20
CA PHE A 115 10.06 5.28 -15.93
C PHE A 115 10.49 6.17 -14.75
N SER A 116 11.39 5.66 -13.91
CA SER A 116 12.17 6.51 -13.03
C SER A 116 13.33 7.16 -13.79
N LEU A 117 13.93 8.18 -13.21
CA LEU A 117 15.19 8.71 -13.75
C LEU A 117 16.29 7.63 -13.64
N PRO A 118 17.05 7.38 -14.71
CA PRO A 118 18.18 6.46 -14.66
C PRO A 118 19.28 7.00 -13.72
N SER A 119 19.72 6.18 -12.78
CA SER A 119 20.86 6.48 -11.91
C SER A 119 22.11 5.81 -12.48
N LYS A 120 23.16 6.59 -12.77
CA LYS A 120 24.43 6.05 -13.24
C LYS A 120 25.38 5.80 -12.08
N ARG A 121 25.76 4.55 -11.86
CA ARG A 121 26.80 4.15 -10.92
C ARG A 121 27.64 3.00 -11.51
N PHE A 122 28.94 3.01 -11.25
CA PHE A 122 29.88 1.97 -11.71
C PHE A 122 29.78 1.64 -13.21
N GLY A 123 29.59 2.68 -14.04
CA GLY A 123 29.50 2.54 -15.50
C GLY A 123 28.16 1.99 -16.04
N ARG A 124 27.19 1.74 -15.17
CA ARG A 124 25.87 1.19 -15.52
C ARG A 124 24.76 2.14 -15.12
N TYR A 125 23.63 2.07 -15.81
CA TYR A 125 22.40 2.78 -15.48
C TYR A 125 21.42 1.80 -14.87
N ILE A 126 20.83 2.16 -13.72
CA ILE A 126 19.74 1.43 -13.09
C ILE A 126 18.53 2.36 -13.00
N PHE A 127 17.38 1.85 -13.36
CA PHE A 127 16.10 2.58 -13.31
C PHE A 127 14.94 1.59 -13.10
N SER A 128 13.79 2.10 -12.74
CA SER A 128 12.57 1.32 -12.70
C SER A 128 11.64 1.66 -13.85
N LYS A 129 10.93 0.65 -14.34
CA LYS A 129 9.91 0.78 -15.38
C LYS A 129 8.65 0.02 -14.95
N ASN A 130 7.48 0.59 -15.28
CA ASN A 130 6.19 -0.07 -15.20
C ASN A 130 5.53 0.04 -16.58
N ASP A 131 4.96 -1.04 -17.10
CA ASP A 131 4.29 -1.03 -18.40
C ASP A 131 2.90 -0.40 -18.39
N GLY A 132 2.42 -0.03 -17.20
CA GLY A 132 1.14 0.61 -16.96
C GLY A 132 0.30 -0.08 -15.90
N LEU A 133 0.12 -1.39 -15.99
CA LEU A 133 -0.76 -2.17 -15.11
C LEU A 133 -0.03 -3.20 -14.23
N GLN A 134 1.29 -3.29 -14.32
CA GLN A 134 2.06 -4.13 -13.39
C GLN A 134 1.84 -3.66 -11.95
N ASN A 135 1.74 -4.60 -11.02
CA ASN A 135 1.53 -4.32 -9.60
C ASN A 135 2.68 -3.49 -9.01
N GLN A 136 3.92 -3.83 -9.39
CA GLN A 136 5.12 -3.13 -8.97
C GLN A 136 6.01 -2.76 -10.17
N ASN A 137 6.87 -1.75 -9.98
CA ASN A 137 7.85 -1.39 -10.99
C ASN A 137 8.95 -2.46 -11.06
N VAL A 138 9.32 -2.83 -12.27
CA VAL A 138 10.46 -3.71 -12.55
C VAL A 138 11.74 -2.90 -12.57
N ILE A 139 12.81 -3.41 -11.98
CA ILE A 139 14.13 -2.78 -11.95
C ILE A 139 14.94 -3.25 -13.16
N TYR A 140 15.42 -2.31 -13.95
CA TYR A 140 16.22 -2.54 -15.15
C TYR A 140 17.64 -2.03 -14.97
N ILE A 141 18.54 -2.61 -15.78
CA ILE A 141 19.95 -2.23 -15.86
C ILE A 141 20.40 -2.20 -17.30
N GLN A 142 21.27 -1.25 -17.66
CA GLN A 142 21.92 -1.14 -18.97
C GLN A 142 23.30 -0.49 -18.83
N ASN A 143 24.24 -0.80 -19.75
CA ASN A 143 25.60 -0.23 -19.69
C ASN A 143 25.67 1.14 -20.37
N SER A 144 24.83 1.42 -21.33
CA SER A 144 24.69 2.73 -21.97
C SER A 144 23.22 3.07 -22.20
N LEU A 145 22.91 4.34 -22.45
CA LEU A 145 21.53 4.76 -22.74
C LEU A 145 21.02 4.29 -24.11
N ASP A 146 21.91 3.87 -24.99
CA ASP A 146 21.58 3.37 -26.34
C ASP A 146 21.47 1.84 -26.38
N GLU A 147 21.76 1.15 -25.28
CA GLU A 147 21.64 -0.30 -25.13
C GLU A 147 20.23 -0.68 -24.65
N GLU A 148 19.69 -1.78 -25.18
CA GLU A 148 18.43 -2.34 -24.67
C GLU A 148 18.58 -2.74 -23.21
N PRO A 149 17.72 -2.25 -22.31
CA PRO A 149 17.79 -2.57 -20.89
C PRO A 149 17.42 -4.02 -20.61
N SER A 150 18.13 -4.65 -19.70
CA SER A 150 17.80 -5.98 -19.17
C SER A 150 17.17 -5.88 -17.78
N VAL A 151 16.32 -6.85 -17.44
CA VAL A 151 15.74 -6.94 -16.11
C VAL A 151 16.84 -7.26 -15.10
N LEU A 152 16.94 -6.43 -14.05
CA LEU A 152 17.79 -6.67 -12.91
C LEU A 152 17.02 -7.40 -11.79
N LEU A 153 15.82 -6.92 -11.47
CA LEU A 153 14.93 -7.51 -10.47
C LEU A 153 13.48 -7.22 -10.85
N ASP A 154 12.67 -8.26 -10.91
CA ASP A 154 11.22 -8.13 -11.11
C ASP A 154 10.48 -8.46 -9.80
N PRO A 155 10.02 -7.44 -9.04
CA PRO A 155 9.30 -7.67 -7.79
C PRO A 155 7.96 -8.39 -7.97
N ASN A 156 7.38 -8.38 -9.17
CA ASN A 156 6.11 -9.06 -9.45
C ASN A 156 6.24 -10.60 -9.43
N THR A 157 7.47 -11.11 -9.44
CA THR A 157 7.75 -12.55 -9.38
C THR A 157 8.08 -13.06 -7.97
N LEU A 158 8.09 -12.17 -6.96
CA LEU A 158 8.47 -12.51 -5.58
C LEU A 158 7.36 -13.23 -4.79
N SER A 159 6.11 -13.15 -5.25
CA SER A 159 4.99 -13.91 -4.72
C SER A 159 3.90 -14.10 -5.76
N ASP A 160 3.19 -15.23 -5.71
CA ASP A 160 2.11 -15.56 -6.64
C ASP A 160 0.86 -14.71 -6.40
N ASP A 161 0.64 -14.28 -5.17
CA ASP A 161 -0.54 -13.50 -4.75
C ASP A 161 -0.31 -11.97 -4.78
N GLY A 162 0.92 -11.52 -5.10
CA GLY A 162 1.29 -10.11 -5.16
C GLY A 162 1.37 -9.41 -3.80
N THR A 163 1.42 -10.16 -2.68
CA THR A 163 1.49 -9.58 -1.32
C THR A 163 2.91 -9.21 -0.89
N VAL A 164 3.94 -9.63 -1.63
CA VAL A 164 5.33 -9.24 -1.38
C VAL A 164 5.67 -7.98 -2.16
N ALA A 165 6.11 -6.95 -1.46
CA ALA A 165 6.50 -5.67 -2.05
C ALA A 165 8.01 -5.41 -1.91
N LEU A 166 8.63 -4.88 -2.97
CA LEU A 166 9.99 -4.35 -2.92
C LEU A 166 10.00 -3.06 -2.11
N SER A 167 10.77 -3.02 -1.02
CA SER A 167 10.88 -1.87 -0.13
C SER A 167 12.08 -0.97 -0.47
N GLY A 168 13.18 -1.54 -0.95
CA GLY A 168 14.37 -0.78 -1.34
C GLY A 168 15.41 -1.58 -2.08
N THR A 169 16.33 -0.87 -2.74
CA THR A 169 17.49 -1.46 -3.45
C THR A 169 18.75 -0.67 -3.09
N PHE A 170 19.84 -1.38 -2.81
CA PHE A 170 21.08 -0.81 -2.27
C PHE A 170 22.27 -1.47 -2.99
N GLN A 171 22.93 -0.71 -3.87
CA GLN A 171 24.07 -1.23 -4.62
C GLN A 171 25.34 -1.16 -3.79
N SER A 172 26.16 -2.23 -3.82
CA SER A 172 27.46 -2.25 -3.14
C SER A 172 28.42 -1.19 -3.69
N ASN A 173 29.43 -0.80 -2.87
CA ASN A 173 30.36 0.28 -3.23
C ASN A 173 31.30 -0.07 -4.39
N ASP A 174 31.43 -1.34 -4.74
CA ASP A 174 32.17 -1.83 -5.92
C ASP A 174 31.25 -2.10 -7.14
N GLY A 175 29.93 -1.95 -6.96
CA GLY A 175 28.91 -2.19 -8.00
C GLY A 175 28.70 -3.65 -8.35
N LYS A 176 29.21 -4.59 -7.54
CA LYS A 176 29.12 -6.02 -7.80
C LYS A 176 27.81 -6.62 -7.31
N TYR A 177 27.34 -6.18 -6.15
CA TYR A 177 26.17 -6.72 -5.48
C TYR A 177 25.03 -5.72 -5.38
N LEU A 178 23.81 -6.24 -5.34
CA LEU A 178 22.60 -5.52 -5.02
C LEU A 178 21.97 -6.14 -3.78
N ALA A 179 21.97 -5.44 -2.65
CA ALA A 179 21.05 -5.76 -1.57
C ALA A 179 19.68 -5.18 -1.91
N TYR A 180 18.61 -5.95 -1.67
CA TYR A 180 17.25 -5.46 -1.80
C TYR A 180 16.40 -5.92 -0.64
N SER A 181 15.50 -5.07 -0.21
CA SER A 181 14.60 -5.36 0.90
C SER A 181 13.18 -5.57 0.40
N ILE A 182 12.49 -6.53 1.01
CA ILE A 182 11.10 -6.84 0.74
C ILE A 182 10.26 -6.73 2.02
N GLN A 183 8.98 -6.44 1.84
CA GLN A 183 7.95 -6.46 2.88
C GLN A 183 6.86 -7.45 2.48
N ARG A 184 6.33 -8.20 3.47
CA ARG A 184 5.25 -9.15 3.24
C ARG A 184 3.94 -8.63 3.82
N SER A 185 2.87 -8.73 3.03
CA SER A 185 1.48 -8.43 3.46
C SER A 185 1.32 -7.06 4.14
N GLY A 186 2.10 -6.05 3.72
CA GLY A 186 2.04 -4.69 4.29
C GLY A 186 2.69 -4.54 5.66
N SER A 187 3.43 -5.54 6.15
CA SER A 187 4.20 -5.45 7.39
C SER A 187 5.30 -4.40 7.30
N ASP A 188 5.63 -3.75 8.43
CA ASP A 188 6.83 -2.91 8.56
C ASP A 188 8.13 -3.73 8.71
N TRP A 189 8.03 -5.01 8.98
CA TRP A 189 9.17 -5.91 8.98
C TRP A 189 9.68 -6.09 7.57
N VAL A 190 10.98 -5.99 7.39
CA VAL A 190 11.65 -6.19 6.10
C VAL A 190 12.61 -7.37 6.18
N GLU A 191 12.72 -8.06 5.06
CA GLU A 191 13.76 -9.03 4.80
C GLU A 191 14.75 -8.45 3.80
N ILE A 192 16.05 -8.65 4.00
CA ILE A 192 17.07 -8.18 3.07
C ILE A 192 17.74 -9.39 2.42
N TYR A 193 17.78 -9.37 1.10
CA TYR A 193 18.45 -10.34 0.25
C TYR A 193 19.59 -9.69 -0.50
N VAL A 194 20.57 -10.46 -0.90
CA VAL A 194 21.69 -10.01 -1.72
C VAL A 194 21.78 -10.83 -2.99
N MET A 195 22.00 -10.15 -4.13
CA MET A 195 22.23 -10.79 -5.43
C MET A 195 23.49 -10.25 -6.09
N ASP A 196 24.17 -11.10 -6.87
CA ASP A 196 25.22 -10.68 -7.79
C ASP A 196 24.59 -10.01 -9.01
N ILE A 197 25.01 -8.78 -9.30
CA ILE A 197 24.44 -7.98 -10.40
C ILE A 197 24.77 -8.58 -11.79
N ALA A 198 25.89 -9.24 -11.93
CA ALA A 198 26.31 -9.78 -13.24
C ALA A 198 25.60 -11.10 -13.58
N THR A 199 25.51 -12.00 -12.61
CA THR A 199 24.91 -13.34 -12.80
C THR A 199 23.41 -13.37 -12.53
N ARG A 200 22.86 -12.43 -11.74
CA ARG A 200 21.48 -12.42 -11.20
C ARG A 200 21.24 -13.51 -10.18
N GLU A 201 22.27 -14.19 -9.71
CA GLU A 201 22.16 -15.23 -8.70
C GLU A 201 22.03 -14.61 -7.30
N LEU A 202 21.13 -15.17 -6.50
CA LEU A 202 21.02 -14.84 -5.09
C LEU A 202 22.19 -15.41 -4.31
N LEU A 203 22.77 -14.61 -3.43
CA LEU A 203 23.70 -15.07 -2.41
C LEU A 203 22.93 -15.74 -1.26
N PRO A 204 23.59 -16.51 -0.41
CA PRO A 204 22.94 -17.13 0.76
C PRO A 204 22.54 -16.12 1.85
N ASP A 205 22.98 -14.88 1.72
CA ASP A 205 22.76 -13.79 2.67
C ASP A 205 21.27 -13.43 2.74
N HIS A 206 20.66 -13.64 3.90
CA HIS A 206 19.26 -13.36 4.16
C HIS A 206 19.07 -12.78 5.57
N ILE A 207 18.74 -11.50 5.65
CA ILE A 207 18.47 -10.81 6.90
C ILE A 207 16.97 -10.80 7.15
N GLN A 208 16.56 -11.20 8.34
CA GLN A 208 15.20 -11.17 8.83
C GLN A 208 15.05 -10.19 10.00
N TRP A 209 13.83 -9.81 10.33
CA TRP A 209 13.50 -8.95 11.47
C TRP A 209 14.18 -7.59 11.44
N ALA A 210 14.56 -7.13 10.25
CA ALA A 210 14.98 -5.75 10.05
C ALA A 210 13.75 -4.84 9.99
N LYS A 211 13.90 -3.60 10.42
CA LYS A 211 12.78 -2.63 10.45
C LYS A 211 13.32 -1.21 10.37
N PHE A 212 12.65 -0.34 9.60
CA PHE A 212 13.01 1.07 9.39
C PHE A 212 14.46 1.26 8.91
N THR A 213 14.92 0.39 8.03
CA THR A 213 16.31 0.33 7.60
C THR A 213 16.45 0.04 6.11
N GLY A 214 17.65 0.30 5.59
CA GLY A 214 18.18 -0.21 4.35
C GLY A 214 19.49 -0.96 4.60
N ALA A 215 20.24 -1.24 3.53
CA ALA A 215 21.58 -1.81 3.59
C ALA A 215 22.61 -0.72 3.28
N SER A 216 23.36 -0.28 4.29
CA SER A 216 24.45 0.71 4.13
C SER A 216 25.76 -0.03 3.93
N TRP A 217 26.21 -0.15 2.68
CA TRP A 217 27.38 -0.94 2.29
C TRP A 217 28.68 -0.38 2.83
N TYR A 218 29.49 -1.23 3.47
CA TYR A 218 30.80 -0.88 3.98
C TYR A 218 31.74 -2.07 3.88
N LYS A 219 32.91 -1.92 3.26
CA LYS A 219 33.91 -2.98 3.05
C LYS A 219 33.28 -4.25 2.44
N ASP A 220 33.33 -5.36 3.15
CA ASP A 220 32.89 -6.70 2.76
C ASP A 220 31.47 -7.04 3.24
N GLY A 221 30.69 -6.02 3.61
CA GLY A 221 29.33 -6.21 4.13
C GLY A 221 28.50 -4.94 4.13
N PHE A 222 27.48 -4.88 4.98
CA PHE A 222 26.62 -3.72 5.14
C PHE A 222 26.08 -3.59 6.56
N PHE A 223 25.75 -2.36 6.93
CA PHE A 223 25.01 -2.08 8.15
C PHE A 223 23.50 -2.12 7.88
N TYR A 224 22.75 -2.60 8.85
CA TYR A 224 21.29 -2.57 8.86
C TYR A 224 20.76 -2.36 10.29
N GLY A 225 19.51 -1.89 10.38
CA GLY A 225 18.82 -1.69 11.65
C GLY A 225 17.79 -2.77 11.90
N ALA A 226 17.69 -3.23 13.14
CA ALA A 226 16.75 -4.27 13.54
C ALA A 226 16.26 -4.06 14.97
N TYR A 227 15.14 -4.66 15.27
CA TYR A 227 14.69 -4.92 16.64
C TYR A 227 14.94 -6.39 17.01
N ASP A 228 14.83 -6.70 18.30
CA ASP A 228 14.84 -8.09 18.71
C ASP A 228 13.66 -8.84 18.08
N ARG A 229 13.89 -10.10 17.73
CA ARG A 229 12.85 -10.94 17.14
C ARG A 229 11.62 -10.96 18.05
N PRO A 230 10.43 -10.65 17.54
CA PRO A 230 9.20 -10.68 18.34
C PRO A 230 8.88 -12.11 18.79
N GLU A 231 8.14 -12.24 19.89
CA GLU A 231 7.53 -13.49 20.27
C GLU A 231 6.52 -13.93 19.21
N GLU A 232 6.38 -15.23 19.01
CA GLU A 232 5.43 -15.79 18.04
C GLU A 232 4.00 -15.29 18.31
N GLY A 233 3.34 -14.75 17.28
CA GLY A 233 2.00 -14.17 17.36
C GLY A 233 1.96 -12.74 17.90
N LYS A 234 3.12 -12.10 18.15
CA LYS A 234 3.22 -10.70 18.58
C LYS A 234 3.95 -9.81 17.58
N GLU A 235 4.15 -10.26 16.36
CA GLU A 235 4.91 -9.57 15.31
C GLU A 235 4.36 -8.17 15.02
N PHE A 236 3.04 -7.96 15.19
CA PHE A 236 2.37 -6.70 14.92
C PHE A 236 1.89 -5.94 16.17
N SER A 237 1.95 -6.55 17.36
CA SER A 237 1.47 -5.96 18.61
C SER A 237 2.58 -5.49 19.55
N ASN A 238 3.84 -5.88 19.32
CA ASN A 238 4.96 -5.46 20.15
C ASN A 238 5.30 -3.98 19.97
N VAL A 239 5.69 -3.34 21.06
CA VAL A 239 6.23 -1.97 21.04
C VAL A 239 7.61 -1.99 20.37
N ASN A 240 7.87 -1.01 19.50
CA ASN A 240 9.18 -0.82 18.88
C ASN A 240 10.12 -0.14 19.90
N GLU A 241 10.90 -0.91 20.62
CA GLU A 241 11.88 -0.44 21.60
C GLU A 241 13.23 -1.14 21.41
N ASN A 242 14.30 -0.44 21.77
CA ASN A 242 15.68 -0.94 21.69
C ASN A 242 16.14 -1.28 20.25
N HIS A 243 15.92 -0.34 19.33
CA HIS A 243 16.44 -0.47 17.97
C HIS A 243 17.96 -0.54 17.98
N LYS A 244 18.53 -1.49 17.24
CA LYS A 244 19.96 -1.82 17.17
C LYS A 244 20.49 -1.67 15.76
N ILE A 245 21.76 -1.37 15.62
CA ILE A 245 22.48 -1.42 14.34
C ILE A 245 23.43 -2.61 14.36
N TYR A 246 23.33 -3.44 13.34
CA TYR A 246 24.20 -4.57 13.11
C TYR A 246 25.06 -4.38 11.87
N TYR A 247 26.20 -5.02 11.84
CA TYR A 247 27.03 -5.19 10.65
C TYR A 247 26.96 -6.65 10.21
N HIS A 248 26.46 -6.84 8.99
CA HIS A 248 26.42 -8.14 8.32
C HIS A 248 27.60 -8.25 7.35
N LYS A 249 28.39 -9.31 7.48
CA LYS A 249 29.46 -9.66 6.56
C LYS A 249 28.94 -10.62 5.50
N LEU A 250 29.16 -10.31 4.21
CA LEU A 250 28.72 -11.19 3.13
C LEU A 250 29.23 -12.61 3.26
N GLY A 251 28.33 -13.56 3.03
CA GLY A 251 28.61 -15.00 3.07
C GLY A 251 28.63 -15.59 4.47
N THR A 252 28.22 -14.84 5.50
CA THR A 252 28.04 -15.37 6.86
C THR A 252 26.55 -15.46 7.22
N PRO A 253 26.14 -16.37 8.12
CA PRO A 253 24.77 -16.39 8.61
C PRO A 253 24.48 -15.16 9.50
N GLN A 254 23.21 -14.73 9.55
CA GLN A 254 22.76 -13.55 10.32
C GLN A 254 23.10 -13.66 11.82
N GLU A 255 23.15 -14.87 12.37
CA GLU A 255 23.48 -15.12 13.78
C GLU A 255 24.91 -14.72 14.14
N GLU A 256 25.79 -14.57 13.15
CA GLU A 256 27.17 -14.11 13.32
C GLU A 256 27.32 -12.58 13.18
N ASP A 257 26.22 -11.86 12.94
CA ASP A 257 26.24 -10.40 12.75
C ASP A 257 26.70 -9.70 14.00
N VAL A 258 27.54 -8.69 13.79
CA VAL A 258 28.15 -7.93 14.87
C VAL A 258 27.21 -6.79 15.28
N LEU A 259 26.79 -6.77 16.54
CA LEU A 259 26.13 -5.60 17.11
C LEU A 259 27.12 -4.42 17.09
N PHE A 260 26.77 -3.39 16.31
CA PHE A 260 27.62 -2.21 16.14
C PHE A 260 27.21 -1.07 17.06
N TYR A 261 25.90 -0.88 17.25
CA TYR A 261 25.39 0.20 18.09
C TYR A 261 24.01 -0.13 18.67
N GLU A 262 23.83 0.24 19.93
CA GLU A 262 22.56 0.29 20.64
C GLU A 262 22.53 1.45 21.64
N ASN A 263 21.33 1.87 22.07
CA ASN A 263 21.18 2.91 23.11
C ASN A 263 20.06 2.56 24.08
N PRO A 264 20.33 1.73 25.11
CA PRO A 264 19.33 1.32 26.10
C PRO A 264 18.77 2.47 26.95
N GLU A 265 19.48 3.58 27.07
CA GLU A 265 19.01 4.77 27.83
C GLU A 265 17.85 5.49 27.10
N GLN A 266 17.72 5.28 25.80
CA GLN A 266 16.69 5.88 24.95
C GLN A 266 15.98 4.79 24.12
N PRO A 267 15.23 3.87 24.74
CA PRO A 267 14.74 2.66 24.10
C PRO A 267 13.79 2.93 22.90
N ARG A 268 13.17 4.11 22.86
CA ARG A 268 12.24 4.50 21.78
C ARG A 268 12.89 5.20 20.60
N TYR A 269 14.22 5.40 20.63
CA TYR A 269 14.92 5.96 19.49
C TYR A 269 15.20 4.86 18.48
N PHE A 270 15.06 5.19 17.20
CA PHE A 270 15.60 4.35 16.12
C PHE A 270 16.88 5.00 15.58
N HIS A 271 17.75 4.18 15.06
CA HIS A 271 19.08 4.57 14.60
C HIS A 271 19.23 4.31 13.11
N THR A 272 19.96 5.17 12.43
CA THR A 272 20.31 4.99 11.01
C THR A 272 21.82 5.11 10.83
N VAL A 273 22.33 4.48 9.79
CA VAL A 273 23.76 4.58 9.40
C VAL A 273 23.85 5.33 8.09
N SER A 274 24.66 6.38 8.09
CA SER A 274 25.11 7.06 6.88
C SER A 274 26.62 6.96 6.82
N LEU A 275 27.15 6.57 5.68
CA LEU A 275 28.59 6.54 5.44
C LEU A 275 29.01 7.87 4.82
N THR A 276 30.14 8.38 5.27
CA THR A 276 30.84 9.49 4.62
C THR A 276 31.91 8.92 3.71
N ASP A 277 32.14 9.58 2.58
CA ASP A 277 33.23 9.26 1.64
C ASP A 277 34.61 9.33 2.28
#